data_256685f017d92c36f45e2857bad68bcf
#
_entry.id   256685f017d92c36f45e2857bad68bcf
#
_cell.length_a   1.000
_cell.length_b   1.000
_cell.length_c   1.000
_cell.angle_alpha   90.00
_cell.angle_beta   90.00
_cell.angle_gamma   90.00
#
_symmetry.space_group_name_H-M   'P 1'
#
loop_
_entity.id
_entity.type
_entity.pdbx_description
1 polymer ?
#
loop_
_entity_poly.entity_id
_entity_poly.type
_entity_poly.pdbx_seq_one_letter_code
_entity_poly.pdbx_strand_id
1 'polypeptide(L)'
;MVDEANAIGTVFLRTDMLPPPLRDEARAAIDKYLDARVEASALPLHDEAARAKVNGVAIAGHSGLWHIAVRAALQENTSRAPTLMFVESVNRLIDGSGKRTSGLNQHVPELVLGLLLVTFLLAGGIMGFSAGRASHRPSPATFILIGLMVVLVFIVLDLDRPRRGIINVDHSSLQDLQASVKAGLKSDRKPPPEAGGK
;
A
#
# COMPACT_ATOMS: atom_id res chain seq x y z
N MET A 1 1.84 0.37 -4.21
CA MET A 1 1.84 1.83 -4.08
C MET A 1 1.39 2.53 -5.34
N VAL A 2 1.88 2.16 -6.51
CA VAL A 2 1.45 2.73 -7.80
C VAL A 2 -0.07 2.56 -8.02
N ASP A 3 -0.62 1.39 -7.75
CA ASP A 3 -2.06 1.12 -7.93
C ASP A 3 -2.93 2.01 -7.02
N GLU A 4 -2.48 2.26 -5.78
CA GLU A 4 -3.18 3.15 -4.85
C GLU A 4 -3.12 4.61 -5.33
N ALA A 5 -1.94 5.07 -5.76
CA ALA A 5 -1.79 6.41 -6.34
C ALA A 5 -2.68 6.60 -7.57
N ASN A 6 -2.73 5.62 -8.47
CA ASN A 6 -3.60 5.62 -9.63
C ASN A 6 -5.09 5.64 -9.25
N ALA A 7 -5.49 4.88 -8.22
CA ALA A 7 -6.87 4.88 -7.73
C ALA A 7 -7.25 6.25 -7.17
N ILE A 8 -6.42 6.86 -6.33
CA ILE A 8 -6.64 8.21 -5.78
C ILE A 8 -6.73 9.24 -6.91
N GLY A 9 -5.78 9.22 -7.85
CA GLY A 9 -5.77 10.12 -9.00
C GLY A 9 -7.04 9.99 -9.84
N THR A 10 -7.53 8.76 -10.06
CA THR A 10 -8.79 8.51 -10.78
C THR A 10 -9.99 9.09 -10.03
N VAL A 11 -10.07 8.90 -8.70
CA VAL A 11 -11.14 9.51 -7.89
C VAL A 11 -11.09 11.03 -8.00
N PHE A 12 -9.90 11.63 -7.90
CA PHE A 12 -9.71 13.07 -7.99
C PHE A 12 -10.20 13.62 -9.34
N LEU A 13 -9.80 13.05 -10.46
CA LEU A 13 -10.24 13.46 -11.78
C LEU A 13 -11.76 13.34 -11.97
N ARG A 14 -12.37 12.31 -11.38
CA ARG A 14 -13.81 12.10 -11.45
C ARG A 14 -14.63 13.04 -10.57
N THR A 15 -13.99 13.79 -9.66
CA THR A 15 -14.69 14.86 -8.93
C THR A 15 -15.21 15.95 -9.85
N ASP A 16 -14.62 16.16 -11.03
CA ASP A 16 -15.09 17.11 -12.03
C ASP A 16 -16.50 16.80 -12.57
N MET A 17 -16.90 15.55 -12.41
CA MET A 17 -18.24 15.10 -12.82
C MET A 17 -19.32 15.40 -11.77
N LEU A 18 -18.92 15.88 -10.59
CA LEU A 18 -19.83 16.23 -9.50
C LEU A 18 -20.26 17.70 -9.57
N PRO A 19 -21.47 18.03 -9.08
CA PRO A 19 -21.86 19.41 -8.91
C PRO A 19 -20.92 20.14 -7.92
N PRO A 20 -20.73 21.48 -8.08
CA PRO A 20 -19.70 22.25 -7.37
C PRO A 20 -19.62 22.01 -5.86
N PRO A 21 -20.72 21.98 -5.09
CA PRO A 21 -20.64 21.76 -3.64
C PRO A 21 -20.04 20.40 -3.27
N LEU A 22 -20.46 19.34 -3.96
CA LEU A 22 -19.96 17.97 -3.71
C LEU A 22 -18.55 17.78 -4.27
N ARG A 23 -18.23 18.42 -5.38
CA ARG A 23 -16.89 18.42 -5.96
C ARG A 23 -15.86 18.98 -4.98
N ASP A 24 -16.12 20.15 -4.43
CA ASP A 24 -15.20 20.85 -3.54
C ASP A 24 -15.00 20.06 -2.24
N GLU A 25 -16.07 19.47 -1.70
CA GLU A 25 -16.01 18.61 -0.53
C GLU A 25 -15.22 17.31 -0.81
N ALA A 26 -15.44 16.68 -1.97
CA ALA A 26 -14.72 15.47 -2.37
C ALA A 26 -13.21 15.74 -2.55
N ARG A 27 -12.86 16.86 -3.17
CA ARG A 27 -11.47 17.27 -3.36
C ARG A 27 -10.77 17.54 -2.04
N ALA A 28 -11.44 18.23 -1.10
CA ALA A 28 -10.89 18.44 0.24
C ALA A 28 -10.70 17.13 1.01
N ALA A 29 -11.64 16.18 0.86
CA ALA A 29 -11.51 14.87 1.47
C ALA A 29 -10.35 14.05 0.88
N ILE A 30 -10.15 14.12 -0.43
CA ILE A 30 -9.02 13.45 -1.13
C ILE A 30 -7.69 14.07 -0.70
N ASP A 31 -7.57 15.38 -0.61
CA ASP A 31 -6.34 16.07 -0.18
C ASP A 31 -5.93 15.62 1.23
N LYS A 32 -6.88 15.64 2.16
CA LYS A 32 -6.66 15.16 3.53
C LYS A 32 -6.29 13.67 3.58
N TYR A 33 -6.95 12.85 2.79
CA TYR A 33 -6.64 11.42 2.70
C TYR A 33 -5.21 11.20 2.18
N LEU A 34 -4.84 11.93 1.11
CA LEU A 34 -3.52 11.81 0.48
C LEU A 34 -2.41 12.28 1.41
N ASP A 35 -2.61 13.39 2.15
CA ASP A 35 -1.66 13.85 3.16
C ASP A 35 -1.44 12.76 4.23
N ALA A 36 -2.50 12.14 4.75
CA ALA A 36 -2.39 11.04 5.70
C ALA A 36 -1.65 9.81 5.10
N ARG A 37 -1.85 9.52 3.81
CA ARG A 37 -1.17 8.39 3.15
C ARG A 37 0.33 8.65 2.96
N VAL A 38 0.70 9.87 2.60
CA VAL A 38 2.11 10.28 2.48
C VAL A 38 2.78 10.24 3.86
N GLU A 39 2.14 10.78 4.90
CA GLU A 39 2.64 10.71 6.28
C GLU A 39 2.83 9.26 6.74
N ALA A 40 1.83 8.39 6.52
CA ALA A 40 1.93 6.97 6.87
C ALA A 40 3.09 6.26 6.17
N SER A 41 3.43 6.68 4.95
CA SER A 41 4.54 6.10 4.19
C SER A 41 5.92 6.45 4.76
N ALA A 42 6.02 7.59 5.42
CA ALA A 42 7.27 8.09 6.02
C ALA A 42 7.50 7.58 7.45
N LEU A 43 6.44 7.07 8.12
CA LEU A 43 6.56 6.61 9.51
C LEU A 43 7.37 5.31 9.61
N PRO A 44 8.25 5.21 10.64
CA PRO A 44 8.98 3.99 10.93
C PRO A 44 8.04 2.81 11.25
N LEU A 45 8.45 1.59 10.88
CA LEU A 45 7.64 0.38 11.08
C LEU A 45 7.38 0.04 12.55
N HIS A 46 8.30 0.43 13.44
CA HIS A 46 8.23 0.13 14.86
C HIS A 46 7.31 1.10 15.65
N ASP A 47 6.89 2.21 15.04
CA ASP A 47 5.97 3.16 15.69
C ASP A 47 4.50 2.78 15.37
N GLU A 48 4.03 1.75 16.07
CA GLU A 48 2.66 1.25 15.90
C GLU A 48 1.60 2.28 16.28
N ALA A 49 1.85 3.09 17.30
CA ALA A 49 0.89 4.08 17.79
C ALA A 49 0.69 5.22 16.77
N ALA A 50 1.77 5.77 16.23
CA ALA A 50 1.69 6.80 15.19
C ALA A 50 1.03 6.24 13.91
N ARG A 51 1.37 5.02 13.52
CA ARG A 51 0.78 4.34 12.36
C ARG A 51 -0.71 4.06 12.54
N ALA A 52 -1.14 3.62 13.72
CA ALA A 52 -2.55 3.40 14.02
C ALA A 52 -3.35 4.70 13.93
N LYS A 53 -2.80 5.81 14.43
CA LYS A 53 -3.43 7.14 14.33
C LYS A 53 -3.61 7.56 12.88
N VAL A 54 -2.56 7.47 12.08
CA VAL A 54 -2.61 7.88 10.66
C VAL A 54 -3.51 6.95 9.84
N ASN A 55 -3.50 5.65 10.12
CA ASN A 55 -4.44 4.71 9.52
C ASN A 55 -5.90 5.05 9.87
N GLY A 56 -6.17 5.48 11.11
CA GLY A 56 -7.49 5.96 11.51
C GLY A 56 -7.96 7.15 10.66
N VAL A 57 -7.07 8.11 10.37
CA VAL A 57 -7.38 9.24 9.47
C VAL A 57 -7.67 8.76 8.05
N ALA A 58 -6.93 7.78 7.55
CA ALA A 58 -7.17 7.21 6.23
C ALA A 58 -8.52 6.49 6.14
N ILE A 59 -8.89 5.70 7.17
CA ILE A 59 -10.18 5.03 7.24
C ILE A 59 -11.34 6.06 7.30
N ALA A 60 -11.20 7.11 8.10
CA ALA A 60 -12.17 8.19 8.15
C ALA A 60 -12.30 8.90 6.78
N GLY A 61 -11.19 9.06 6.06
CA GLY A 61 -11.19 9.58 4.69
C GLY A 61 -12.00 8.72 3.72
N HIS A 62 -11.88 7.40 3.79
CA HIS A 62 -12.70 6.49 2.99
C HIS A 62 -14.19 6.64 3.29
N SER A 63 -14.55 6.67 4.58
CA SER A 63 -15.94 6.87 4.99
C SER A 63 -16.49 8.21 4.52
N GLY A 64 -15.70 9.28 4.62
CA GLY A 64 -16.07 10.60 4.11
C GLY A 64 -16.33 10.60 2.61
N LEU A 65 -15.43 10.04 1.81
CA LEU A 65 -15.60 9.92 0.36
C LEU A 65 -16.80 9.06 -0.01
N TRP A 66 -17.06 7.98 0.73
CA TRP A 66 -18.23 7.14 0.52
C TRP A 66 -19.54 7.90 0.80
N HIS A 67 -19.61 8.67 1.89
CA HIS A 67 -20.78 9.50 2.17
C HIS A 67 -21.04 10.55 1.09
N ILE A 68 -19.99 11.16 0.53
CA ILE A 68 -20.13 12.09 -0.60
C ILE A 68 -20.67 11.35 -1.82
N ALA A 69 -20.14 10.16 -2.11
CA ALA A 69 -20.57 9.34 -3.25
C ALA A 69 -22.05 8.94 -3.13
N VAL A 70 -22.50 8.56 -1.94
CA VAL A 70 -23.92 8.26 -1.67
C VAL A 70 -24.80 9.49 -1.85
N ARG A 71 -24.40 10.65 -1.31
CA ARG A 71 -25.16 11.89 -1.50
C ARG A 71 -25.26 12.29 -2.98
N ALA A 72 -24.17 12.14 -3.72
CA ALA A 72 -24.17 12.39 -5.15
C ALA A 72 -25.13 11.46 -5.91
N ALA A 73 -25.19 10.18 -5.52
CA ALA A 73 -26.07 9.18 -6.13
C ALA A 73 -27.56 9.40 -5.84
N LEU A 74 -27.88 10.00 -4.67
CA LEU A 74 -29.25 10.28 -4.25
C LEU A 74 -29.77 11.65 -4.72
N GLN A 75 -28.93 12.49 -5.32
CA GLN A 75 -29.32 13.82 -5.76
C GLN A 75 -30.10 13.75 -7.09
N GLU A 76 -31.35 14.16 -7.08
CA GLU A 76 -32.29 14.02 -8.22
C GLU A 76 -31.84 14.75 -9.51
N ASN A 77 -31.10 15.85 -9.41
CA ASN A 77 -30.68 16.68 -10.54
C ASN A 77 -29.25 16.34 -11.06
N THR A 78 -28.67 15.22 -10.63
CA THR A 78 -27.33 14.82 -11.05
C THR A 78 -27.41 13.75 -12.14
N SER A 79 -26.59 13.91 -13.19
CA SER A 79 -26.49 12.90 -14.27
C SER A 79 -26.06 11.57 -13.68
N ARG A 80 -26.86 10.53 -13.89
CA ARG A 80 -26.69 9.22 -13.27
C ARG A 80 -25.37 8.54 -13.68
N ALA A 81 -25.00 8.63 -14.95
CA ALA A 81 -23.80 7.95 -15.46
C ALA A 81 -22.48 8.50 -14.88
N PRO A 82 -22.21 9.83 -14.87
CA PRO A 82 -21.01 10.38 -14.23
C PRO A 82 -20.95 10.07 -12.74
N THR A 83 -22.09 10.15 -12.04
CA THR A 83 -22.16 9.83 -10.62
C THR A 83 -21.80 8.37 -10.32
N LEU A 84 -22.30 7.42 -11.12
CA LEU A 84 -21.93 6.02 -10.96
C LEU A 84 -20.45 5.78 -11.20
N MET A 85 -19.83 6.48 -12.16
CA MET A 85 -18.37 6.40 -12.38
C MET A 85 -17.58 6.91 -11.18
N PHE A 86 -18.05 7.96 -10.51
CA PHE A 86 -17.42 8.45 -9.28
C PHE A 86 -17.57 7.44 -8.15
N VAL A 87 -18.78 6.93 -7.90
CA VAL A 87 -19.06 5.89 -6.88
C VAL A 87 -18.17 4.68 -7.08
N GLU A 88 -18.08 4.19 -8.33
CA GLU A 88 -17.22 3.04 -8.65
C GLU A 88 -15.75 3.31 -8.37
N SER A 89 -15.25 4.52 -8.67
CA SER A 89 -13.86 4.85 -8.39
C SER A 89 -13.57 4.93 -6.90
N VAL A 90 -14.50 5.45 -6.10
CA VAL A 90 -14.39 5.45 -4.63
C VAL A 90 -14.40 4.02 -4.09
N ASN A 91 -15.27 3.15 -4.60
CA ASN A 91 -15.29 1.74 -4.20
C ASN A 91 -13.95 1.05 -4.51
N ARG A 92 -13.42 1.23 -5.72
CA ARG A 92 -12.10 0.67 -6.10
C ARG A 92 -10.96 1.18 -5.21
N LEU A 93 -11.01 2.44 -4.77
CA LEU A 93 -10.03 3.00 -3.85
C LEU A 93 -10.10 2.30 -2.48
N ILE A 94 -11.32 2.09 -1.95
CA ILE A 94 -11.55 1.40 -0.68
C ILE A 94 -11.06 -0.05 -0.75
N ASP A 95 -11.45 -0.78 -1.80
CA ASP A 95 -11.05 -2.18 -2.01
C ASP A 95 -9.52 -2.33 -2.16
N GLY A 96 -8.89 -1.40 -2.88
CA GLY A 96 -7.43 -1.37 -3.05
C GLY A 96 -6.70 -1.16 -1.71
N SER A 97 -7.24 -0.33 -0.83
CA SER A 97 -6.68 -0.09 0.50
C SER A 97 -6.82 -1.32 1.41
N GLY A 98 -7.93 -2.04 1.33
CA GLY A 98 -8.17 -3.29 2.05
C GLY A 98 -7.17 -4.38 1.67
N LYS A 99 -6.92 -4.57 0.38
CA LYS A 99 -5.91 -5.52 -0.14
C LYS A 99 -4.51 -5.22 0.39
N ARG A 100 -4.15 -3.95 0.48
CA ARG A 100 -2.85 -3.54 1.03
C ARG A 100 -2.73 -3.86 2.52
N THR A 101 -3.76 -3.58 3.32
CA THR A 101 -3.75 -3.88 4.75
C THR A 101 -3.64 -5.38 4.99
N SER A 102 -4.36 -6.19 4.21
CA SER A 102 -4.26 -7.65 4.25
C SER A 102 -2.88 -8.15 3.83
N GLY A 103 -2.29 -7.56 2.77
CA GLY A 103 -0.95 -7.92 2.30
C GLY A 103 0.16 -7.57 3.30
N LEU A 104 0.00 -6.50 4.08
CA LEU A 104 0.96 -6.13 5.14
C LEU A 104 0.88 -7.05 6.36
N ASN A 105 -0.27 -7.70 6.58
CA ASN A 105 -0.49 -8.64 7.67
C ASN A 105 -0.23 -10.11 7.26
N GLN A 106 0.05 -10.37 5.98
CA GLN A 106 0.45 -11.69 5.52
C GLN A 106 1.94 -11.92 5.83
N HIS A 107 2.22 -12.29 7.06
CA HIS A 107 3.50 -12.89 7.44
C HIS A 107 3.45 -14.39 7.16
N VAL A 108 4.60 -14.97 6.82
CA VAL A 108 4.71 -16.43 6.77
C VAL A 108 4.34 -16.95 8.17
N PRO A 109 3.38 -17.89 8.30
CA PRO A 109 3.01 -18.39 9.61
C PRO A 109 4.26 -18.85 10.37
N GLU A 110 4.41 -18.43 11.63
CA GLU A 110 5.56 -18.81 12.48
C GLU A 110 5.78 -20.32 12.51
N LEU A 111 4.67 -21.08 12.38
CA LEU A 111 4.70 -22.53 12.26
C LEU A 111 5.52 -23.01 11.04
N VAL A 112 5.42 -22.32 9.91
CA VAL A 112 6.16 -22.68 8.68
C VAL A 112 7.64 -22.40 8.85
N LEU A 113 8.01 -21.27 9.47
CA LEU A 113 9.39 -20.95 9.81
C LEU A 113 9.96 -21.95 10.82
N GLY A 114 9.18 -22.33 11.84
CA GLY A 114 9.54 -23.36 12.80
C GLY A 114 9.77 -24.72 12.14
N LEU A 115 8.86 -25.15 11.26
CA LEU A 115 8.99 -26.39 10.51
C LEU A 115 10.22 -26.40 9.60
N LEU A 116 10.49 -25.27 8.94
CA LEU A 116 11.68 -25.10 8.12
C LEU A 116 12.96 -25.28 8.96
N LEU A 117 13.03 -24.60 10.11
CA LEU A 117 14.18 -24.72 11.02
C LEU A 117 14.38 -26.16 11.51
N VAL A 118 13.31 -26.82 11.95
CA VAL A 118 13.38 -28.25 12.41
C VAL A 118 13.86 -29.14 11.27
N THR A 119 13.35 -28.95 10.06
CA THR A 119 13.76 -29.73 8.89
C THR A 119 15.26 -29.59 8.62
N PHE A 120 15.79 -28.36 8.70
CA PHE A 120 17.23 -28.10 8.52
C PHE A 120 18.09 -28.72 9.62
N LEU A 121 17.63 -28.63 10.88
CA LEU A 121 18.35 -29.24 11.99
C LEU A 121 18.40 -30.79 11.85
N LEU A 122 17.30 -31.41 11.45
CA LEU A 122 17.24 -32.84 11.19
C LEU A 122 18.11 -33.25 10.02
N ALA A 123 18.05 -32.55 8.91
CA ALA A 123 18.88 -32.80 7.74
C ALA A 123 20.37 -32.68 8.06
N GLY A 124 20.77 -31.59 8.76
CA GLY A 124 22.14 -31.41 9.24
C GLY A 124 22.60 -32.47 10.21
N GLY A 125 21.71 -32.87 11.13
CA GLY A 125 21.98 -33.97 12.09
C GLY A 125 22.21 -35.31 11.41
N ILE A 126 21.37 -35.67 10.43
CA ILE A 126 21.52 -36.91 9.64
C ILE A 126 22.85 -36.92 8.85
N MET A 127 23.16 -35.77 8.20
CA MET A 127 24.44 -35.64 7.48
C MET A 127 25.64 -35.72 8.41
N GLY A 128 25.62 -35.03 9.56
CA GLY A 128 26.69 -35.07 10.55
C GLY A 128 26.90 -36.47 11.11
N PHE A 129 25.81 -37.17 11.44
CA PHE A 129 25.84 -38.54 11.91
C PHE A 129 26.42 -39.50 10.86
N SER A 130 25.98 -39.38 9.60
CA SER A 130 26.47 -40.23 8.51
C SER A 130 27.97 -39.99 8.25
N ALA A 131 28.43 -38.73 8.26
CA ALA A 131 29.83 -38.40 8.10
C ALA A 131 30.70 -38.93 9.26
N GLY A 132 30.20 -38.81 10.51
CA GLY A 132 30.90 -39.35 11.70
C GLY A 132 31.09 -40.85 11.69
N ARG A 133 30.09 -41.61 11.19
CA ARG A 133 30.22 -43.07 11.07
C ARG A 133 31.12 -43.54 9.94
N ALA A 134 31.21 -42.76 8.87
CA ALA A 134 32.00 -43.13 7.69
C ALA A 134 33.53 -43.01 7.90
N SER A 135 34.01 -42.42 9.01
CA SER A 135 35.42 -42.11 9.30
C SER A 135 36.14 -41.37 8.17
N HIS A 136 35.40 -40.77 7.23
CA HIS A 136 35.94 -40.05 6.11
C HIS A 136 35.77 -38.52 6.33
N ARG A 137 36.72 -37.76 5.81
CA ARG A 137 36.57 -36.28 5.82
C ARG A 137 35.35 -35.88 5.01
N PRO A 138 34.55 -34.92 5.51
CA PRO A 138 33.39 -34.42 4.76
C PRO A 138 33.82 -33.94 3.38
N SER A 139 33.06 -34.34 2.35
CA SER A 139 33.37 -33.95 0.97
C SER A 139 33.08 -32.46 0.74
N PRO A 140 33.76 -31.80 -0.21
CA PRO A 140 33.44 -30.43 -0.57
C PRO A 140 31.95 -30.21 -0.92
N ALA A 141 31.29 -31.23 -1.47
CA ALA A 141 29.86 -31.21 -1.77
C ALA A 141 28.99 -31.04 -0.52
N THR A 142 29.40 -31.60 0.63
CA THR A 142 28.71 -31.43 1.92
C THR A 142 28.71 -29.96 2.36
N PHE A 143 29.84 -29.28 2.22
CA PHE A 143 29.96 -27.84 2.56
C PHE A 143 29.13 -26.95 1.62
N ILE A 144 29.11 -27.27 0.32
CA ILE A 144 28.28 -26.58 -0.67
C ILE A 144 26.79 -26.73 -0.31
N LEU A 145 26.34 -27.94 0.05
CA LEU A 145 24.96 -28.19 0.40
C LEU A 145 24.56 -27.43 1.67
N ILE A 146 25.40 -27.44 2.70
CA ILE A 146 25.15 -26.65 3.94
C ILE A 146 25.08 -25.17 3.63
N GLY A 147 26.01 -24.65 2.82
CA GLY A 147 26.01 -23.26 2.40
C GLY A 147 24.73 -22.89 1.64
N LEU A 148 24.27 -23.75 0.73
CA LEU A 148 23.03 -23.54 0.00
C LEU A 148 21.81 -23.52 0.94
N MET A 149 21.76 -24.39 1.93
CA MET A 149 20.70 -24.41 2.95
C MET A 149 20.69 -23.12 3.78
N VAL A 150 21.84 -22.62 4.21
CA VAL A 150 21.94 -21.36 4.96
C VAL A 150 21.47 -20.18 4.12
N VAL A 151 21.87 -20.12 2.84
CA VAL A 151 21.43 -19.09 1.90
C VAL A 151 19.91 -19.15 1.70
N LEU A 152 19.33 -20.36 1.58
CA LEU A 152 17.88 -20.54 1.42
C LEU A 152 17.11 -20.00 2.64
N VAL A 153 17.57 -20.34 3.86
CA VAL A 153 16.96 -19.80 5.09
C VAL A 153 17.04 -18.28 5.13
N PHE A 154 18.21 -17.74 4.77
CA PHE A 154 18.41 -16.30 4.75
C PHE A 154 17.47 -15.60 3.75
N ILE A 155 17.30 -16.15 2.54
CA ILE A 155 16.38 -15.64 1.52
C ILE A 155 14.93 -15.69 2.03
N VAL A 156 14.51 -16.79 2.67
CA VAL A 156 13.15 -16.93 3.20
C VAL A 156 12.90 -15.89 4.30
N LEU A 157 13.84 -15.70 5.22
CA LEU A 157 13.74 -14.68 6.28
C LEU A 157 13.78 -13.25 5.73
N ASP A 158 14.52 -12.99 4.66
CA ASP A 158 14.58 -11.67 4.01
C ASP A 158 13.26 -11.36 3.28
N LEU A 159 12.69 -12.35 2.61
CA LEU A 159 11.38 -12.23 1.95
C LEU A 159 10.23 -12.05 2.94
N ASP A 160 10.33 -12.60 4.15
CA ASP A 160 9.32 -12.41 5.21
C ASP A 160 9.35 -10.98 5.81
N ARG A 161 10.42 -10.22 5.55
CA ARG A 161 10.59 -8.83 6.02
C ARG A 161 10.67 -7.83 4.87
N PRO A 162 9.58 -7.64 4.08
CA PRO A 162 9.62 -6.91 2.79
C PRO A 162 10.00 -5.44 2.88
N ARG A 163 10.10 -4.87 4.10
CA ARG A 163 10.50 -3.46 4.31
C ARG A 163 11.85 -3.27 4.99
N ARG A 164 12.54 -4.34 5.39
CA ARG A 164 13.91 -4.31 5.93
C ARG A 164 14.93 -4.92 4.97
N GLY A 165 14.45 -5.55 3.88
CA GLY A 165 15.30 -6.08 2.82
C GLY A 165 15.90 -4.99 1.93
N ILE A 166 16.81 -5.38 1.07
CA ILE A 166 17.52 -4.52 0.09
C ILE A 166 16.56 -3.84 -0.90
N ILE A 167 15.30 -4.31 -0.98
CA ILE A 167 14.26 -3.78 -1.88
C ILE A 167 13.57 -2.59 -1.20
N ASN A 168 14.00 -1.40 -1.55
CA ASN A 168 13.39 -0.14 -1.14
C ASN A 168 12.09 0.08 -1.95
N VAL A 169 10.93 0.10 -1.27
CA VAL A 169 9.66 0.39 -1.94
C VAL A 169 9.62 1.88 -2.25
N ASP A 170 9.65 2.21 -3.54
CA ASP A 170 9.59 3.58 -4.03
C ASP A 170 8.26 4.25 -3.62
N HIS A 171 8.36 5.33 -2.85
CA HIS A 171 7.25 6.15 -2.37
C HIS A 171 7.00 7.37 -3.27
N SER A 172 7.77 7.56 -4.33
CA SER A 172 7.71 8.72 -5.21
C SER A 172 6.31 8.90 -5.81
N SER A 173 5.65 7.81 -6.21
CA SER A 173 4.35 7.86 -6.87
C SER A 173 3.24 8.54 -6.05
N LEU A 174 3.24 8.41 -4.71
CA LEU A 174 2.29 9.12 -3.84
C LEU A 174 2.65 10.60 -3.67
N GLN A 175 3.94 10.91 -3.59
CA GLN A 175 4.42 12.29 -3.47
C GLN A 175 4.18 13.07 -4.76
N ASP A 176 4.42 12.48 -5.91
CA ASP A 176 4.16 13.06 -7.23
C ASP A 176 2.67 13.31 -7.43
N LEU A 177 1.83 12.37 -7.03
CA LEU A 177 0.38 12.54 -7.05
C LEU A 177 -0.05 13.69 -6.11
N GLN A 178 0.51 13.76 -4.89
CA GLN A 178 0.20 14.83 -3.94
C GLN A 178 0.54 16.21 -4.54
N ALA A 179 1.68 16.33 -5.18
CA ALA A 179 2.07 17.58 -5.85
C ALA A 179 1.07 17.94 -6.97
N SER A 180 0.65 16.96 -7.77
CA SER A 180 -0.30 17.15 -8.86
C SER A 180 -1.69 17.54 -8.35
N VAL A 181 -2.20 16.90 -7.31
CA VAL A 181 -3.50 17.22 -6.68
C VAL A 181 -3.47 18.63 -6.10
N LYS A 182 -2.43 18.98 -5.35
CA LYS A 182 -2.28 20.33 -4.78
C LYS A 182 -2.15 21.41 -5.86
N ALA A 183 -1.52 21.12 -6.98
CA ALA A 183 -1.47 22.03 -8.13
C ALA A 183 -2.86 22.23 -8.76
N GLY A 184 -3.63 21.15 -8.93
CA GLY A 184 -5.01 21.20 -9.42
C GLY A 184 -5.92 22.04 -8.52
N LEU A 185 -5.86 21.82 -7.21
CA LEU A 185 -6.63 22.60 -6.23
C LEU A 185 -6.28 24.10 -6.23
N LYS A 186 -5.02 24.46 -6.52
CA LYS A 186 -4.60 25.85 -6.65
C LYS A 186 -5.11 26.50 -7.93
N SER A 187 -5.13 25.72 -9.03
CA SER A 187 -5.65 26.21 -10.32
C SER A 187 -7.12 26.57 -10.24
N ASP A 188 -7.93 25.77 -9.56
CA ASP A 188 -9.37 26.01 -9.42
C ASP A 188 -9.73 27.19 -8.52
N ARG A 189 -8.84 27.56 -7.60
CA ARG A 189 -9.02 28.74 -6.73
C ARG A 189 -8.66 30.06 -7.41
N LYS A 190 -8.03 30.00 -8.60
CA LYS A 190 -7.70 31.21 -9.34
C LYS A 190 -8.95 31.68 -10.09
N PRO A 191 -9.43 32.92 -9.85
CA PRO A 191 -10.57 33.44 -10.59
C PRO A 191 -10.26 33.44 -12.09
N PRO A 192 -11.28 33.21 -12.96
CA PRO A 192 -11.10 33.26 -14.39
C PRO A 192 -10.51 34.65 -14.74
N PRO A 193 -9.59 34.71 -15.73
CA PRO A 193 -9.09 36.02 -16.19
C PRO A 193 -10.29 36.84 -16.60
N GLU A 194 -10.41 38.06 -16.05
CA GLU A 194 -11.43 39.02 -16.44
C GLU A 194 -11.41 39.12 -17.97
N ALA A 195 -12.53 38.75 -18.59
CA ALA A 195 -12.71 38.90 -20.02
C ALA A 195 -12.57 40.40 -20.31
N GLY A 196 -11.38 40.78 -20.78
CA GLY A 196 -11.05 42.14 -21.10
C GLY A 196 -12.11 42.71 -22.04
N GLY A 197 -12.85 43.67 -21.51
CA GLY A 197 -13.78 44.46 -22.31
C GLY A 197 -13.03 45.14 -23.46
N LYS A 198 -13.52 44.90 -24.64
CA LYS A 198 -13.33 45.77 -25.78
C LYS A 198 -14.71 46.28 -26.22
#